data_63c8fe74febe9210c6333e468ff0ccfc
#
_entry.id   63c8fe74febe9210c6333e468ff0ccfc
#
_cell.length_a   1.000
_cell.length_b   1.000
_cell.length_c   1.000
_cell.angle_alpha   90.00
_cell.angle_beta   90.00
_cell.angle_gamma   90.00
#
_symmetry.space_group_name_H-M   'P 1'
#
loop_
_entity.id
_entity.type
_entity.pdbx_description
1 polymer ?
#
loop_
_entity_poly.entity_id
_entity_poly.type
_entity_poly.pdbx_seq_one_letter_code
_entity_poly.pdbx_strand_id
1 'polypeptide(L)'
;MSAGSVYDQLQRENKRATRFLLIGSVLIAAVMVWVVAGAMGVPVLDPVVGVSITAVGTAVGLLFVLAAARSGPSIALRAAKAREVTREEAPELHNLFDEVCVAAGIMGTKPKLYLVDDPAPNAFATGRSLEDSHVAVTTGLIERLPRYELRAVLAHEVAHILNDDIRTVTLAVATAGLVALLADVMVRFMILGGGGRGGRSSGGRGGGGGGGGAQALFLLLGVFAMILAPLAAQVIRFAVSRQREYLADATAADLLRDPQSMVNALRRIDSDHTSLREFEVATAHLWFEEPNDTDPDHGRAAKMARRFATHPSIRERVERLASLNAGTVRTDAPLPPPPSPGERGYR
;
A
#
# COMPACT_ATOMS: atom_id res chain seq x y z
N MET A 1 29.59 5.23 -8.62
CA MET A 1 28.61 4.51 -9.49
C MET A 1 27.81 5.56 -10.21
N SER A 2 27.57 5.43 -11.53
CA SER A 2 26.75 6.42 -12.25
C SER A 2 25.29 6.30 -11.80
N ALA A 3 24.55 7.41 -11.78
CA ALA A 3 23.12 7.44 -11.42
C ALA A 3 22.30 6.41 -12.22
N GLY A 4 22.60 6.20 -13.50
CA GLY A 4 21.95 5.19 -14.33
C GLY A 4 22.13 3.75 -13.84
N SER A 5 23.27 3.40 -13.22
CA SER A 5 23.51 2.04 -12.69
C SER A 5 22.67 1.73 -11.44
N VAL A 6 22.41 2.74 -10.62
CA VAL A 6 21.57 2.61 -9.40
C VAL A 6 20.09 2.48 -9.80
N TYR A 7 19.64 3.27 -10.74
CA TYR A 7 18.28 3.22 -11.30
C TYR A 7 17.97 1.83 -11.89
N ASP A 8 18.85 1.32 -12.77
CA ASP A 8 18.68 0.00 -13.37
C ASP A 8 18.70 -1.15 -12.34
N GLN A 9 19.49 -1.00 -11.27
CA GLN A 9 19.52 -1.99 -10.20
C GLN A 9 18.19 -2.02 -9.46
N LEU A 10 17.67 -0.87 -9.07
CA LEU A 10 16.40 -0.75 -8.33
C LEU A 10 15.21 -1.21 -9.14
N GLN A 11 15.17 -0.90 -10.44
CA GLN A 11 14.14 -1.47 -11.33
C GLN A 11 14.20 -2.99 -11.40
N ARG A 12 15.40 -3.60 -11.44
CA ARG A 12 15.55 -5.06 -11.40
C ARG A 12 15.07 -5.65 -10.09
N GLU A 13 15.35 -4.98 -8.96
CA GLU A 13 14.87 -5.39 -7.63
C GLU A 13 13.34 -5.32 -7.55
N ASN A 14 12.72 -4.25 -8.04
CA ASN A 14 11.27 -4.12 -8.11
C ASN A 14 10.62 -5.22 -8.95
N LYS A 15 11.16 -5.50 -10.14
CA LYS A 15 10.67 -6.59 -10.99
C LYS A 15 10.82 -7.97 -10.35
N ARG A 16 11.89 -8.19 -9.56
CA ARG A 16 12.04 -9.43 -8.77
C ARG A 16 11.01 -9.49 -7.65
N ALA A 17 10.86 -8.43 -6.85
CA ALA A 17 9.88 -8.35 -5.78
C ALA A 17 8.46 -8.62 -6.31
N THR A 18 8.07 -7.98 -7.42
CA THR A 18 6.79 -8.21 -8.08
C THR A 18 6.59 -9.68 -8.45
N ARG A 19 7.60 -10.34 -9.04
CA ARG A 19 7.52 -11.78 -9.38
C ARG A 19 7.36 -12.66 -8.15
N PHE A 20 8.10 -12.39 -7.06
CA PHE A 20 7.95 -13.13 -5.81
C PHE A 20 6.56 -12.95 -5.20
N LEU A 21 6.02 -11.75 -5.24
CA LEU A 21 4.65 -11.46 -4.78
C LEU A 21 3.61 -12.23 -5.61
N LEU A 22 3.74 -12.24 -6.94
CA LEU A 22 2.87 -13.00 -7.84
C LEU A 22 2.90 -14.49 -7.54
N ILE A 23 4.09 -15.08 -7.49
CA ILE A 23 4.27 -16.51 -7.20
C ILE A 23 3.73 -16.85 -5.80
N GLY A 24 4.08 -16.04 -4.81
CA GLY A 24 3.62 -16.24 -3.43
C GLY A 24 2.10 -16.19 -3.31
N SER A 25 1.44 -15.26 -4.00
CA SER A 25 -0.02 -15.14 -4.01
C SER A 25 -0.69 -16.39 -4.61
N VAL A 26 -0.16 -16.91 -5.73
CA VAL A 26 -0.66 -18.13 -6.36
C VAL A 26 -0.47 -19.34 -5.46
N LEU A 27 0.70 -19.45 -4.81
CA LEU A 27 0.98 -20.54 -3.86
C LEU A 27 0.05 -20.49 -2.65
N ILE A 28 -0.18 -19.31 -2.08
CA ILE A 28 -1.12 -19.14 -0.95
C ILE A 28 -2.52 -19.59 -1.36
N ALA A 29 -3.00 -19.19 -2.54
CA ALA A 29 -4.31 -19.59 -3.03
C ALA A 29 -4.38 -21.12 -3.26
N ALA A 30 -3.36 -21.73 -3.83
CA ALA A 30 -3.29 -23.17 -4.06
C ALA A 30 -3.32 -23.96 -2.73
N VAL A 31 -2.52 -23.55 -1.75
CA VAL A 31 -2.51 -24.15 -0.40
C VAL A 31 -3.87 -23.99 0.27
N MET A 32 -4.51 -22.82 0.11
CA MET A 32 -5.86 -22.59 0.63
C MET A 32 -6.88 -23.59 0.07
N VAL A 33 -6.91 -23.78 -1.24
CA VAL A 33 -7.81 -24.74 -1.89
C VAL A 33 -7.54 -26.16 -1.37
N TRP A 34 -6.29 -26.52 -1.17
CA TRP A 34 -5.88 -27.80 -0.57
C TRP A 34 -6.41 -27.97 0.86
N VAL A 35 -6.22 -26.96 1.70
CA VAL A 35 -6.69 -26.99 3.09
C VAL A 35 -8.21 -27.11 3.15
N VAL A 36 -8.93 -26.31 2.35
CA VAL A 36 -10.39 -26.33 2.32
C VAL A 36 -10.90 -27.68 1.81
N ALA A 37 -10.34 -28.22 0.72
CA ALA A 37 -10.73 -29.48 0.16
C ALA A 37 -10.52 -30.65 1.15
N GLY A 38 -9.33 -30.70 1.78
CA GLY A 38 -9.02 -31.70 2.82
C GLY A 38 -9.95 -31.61 4.02
N ALA A 39 -10.29 -30.39 4.41
CA ALA A 39 -11.22 -30.11 5.49
C ALA A 39 -12.67 -30.54 5.16
N MET A 40 -13.04 -30.51 3.89
CA MET A 40 -14.33 -31.04 3.39
C MET A 40 -14.33 -32.58 3.23
N GLY A 41 -13.23 -33.26 3.61
CA GLY A 41 -13.11 -34.72 3.53
C GLY A 41 -12.72 -35.23 2.15
N VAL A 42 -12.27 -34.37 1.26
CA VAL A 42 -11.73 -34.78 -0.05
C VAL A 42 -10.39 -35.51 0.17
N PRO A 43 -10.16 -36.70 -0.46
CA PRO A 43 -8.93 -37.44 -0.27
C PRO A 43 -7.75 -36.78 -0.99
N VAL A 44 -7.28 -35.66 -0.46
CA VAL A 44 -6.23 -34.82 -1.07
C VAL A 44 -4.87 -35.52 -1.24
N LEU A 45 -4.64 -36.60 -0.50
CA LEU A 45 -3.44 -37.44 -0.60
C LEU A 45 -3.49 -38.45 -1.74
N ASP A 46 -4.66 -38.66 -2.35
CA ASP A 46 -4.77 -39.45 -3.59
C ASP A 46 -4.05 -38.67 -4.71
N PRO A 47 -3.15 -39.31 -5.49
CA PRO A 47 -2.34 -38.60 -6.47
C PRO A 47 -3.17 -37.88 -7.56
N VAL A 48 -4.26 -38.48 -8.03
CA VAL A 48 -5.11 -37.91 -9.08
C VAL A 48 -5.92 -36.74 -8.52
N VAL A 49 -6.50 -36.92 -7.36
CA VAL A 49 -7.27 -35.89 -6.65
C VAL A 49 -6.36 -34.73 -6.25
N GLY A 50 -5.18 -35.05 -5.71
CA GLY A 50 -4.18 -34.04 -5.30
C GLY A 50 -3.71 -33.18 -6.46
N VAL A 51 -3.39 -33.76 -7.61
CA VAL A 51 -3.02 -33.02 -8.83
C VAL A 51 -4.18 -32.15 -9.31
N SER A 52 -5.40 -32.66 -9.31
CA SER A 52 -6.60 -31.91 -9.73
C SER A 52 -6.84 -30.70 -8.83
N ILE A 53 -6.74 -30.86 -7.52
CA ILE A 53 -6.90 -29.77 -6.53
C ILE A 53 -5.80 -28.74 -6.69
N THR A 54 -4.57 -29.18 -6.91
CA THR A 54 -3.44 -28.25 -7.16
C THR A 54 -3.67 -27.43 -8.43
N ALA A 55 -4.14 -28.05 -9.50
CA ALA A 55 -4.47 -27.35 -10.74
C ALA A 55 -5.58 -26.31 -10.54
N VAL A 56 -6.66 -26.69 -9.84
CA VAL A 56 -7.76 -25.77 -9.51
C VAL A 56 -7.25 -24.63 -8.61
N GLY A 57 -6.50 -24.93 -7.56
CA GLY A 57 -5.94 -23.91 -6.66
C GLY A 57 -5.01 -22.94 -7.37
N THR A 58 -4.18 -23.45 -8.28
CA THR A 58 -3.30 -22.62 -9.11
C THR A 58 -4.11 -21.73 -10.05
N ALA A 59 -5.14 -22.27 -10.70
CA ALA A 59 -6.02 -21.49 -11.57
C ALA A 59 -6.77 -20.40 -10.81
N VAL A 60 -7.30 -20.70 -9.64
CA VAL A 60 -7.95 -19.72 -8.74
C VAL A 60 -6.96 -18.64 -8.32
N GLY A 61 -5.74 -19.02 -7.91
CA GLY A 61 -4.70 -18.07 -7.54
C GLY A 61 -4.30 -17.16 -8.70
N LEU A 62 -4.17 -17.69 -9.90
CA LEU A 62 -3.84 -16.91 -11.09
C LEU A 62 -4.96 -15.93 -11.45
N LEU A 63 -6.21 -16.39 -11.47
CA LEU A 63 -7.38 -15.53 -11.72
C LEU A 63 -7.47 -14.41 -10.67
N PHE A 64 -7.21 -14.77 -9.42
CA PHE A 64 -7.18 -13.77 -8.34
C PHE A 64 -6.10 -12.73 -8.57
N VAL A 65 -4.85 -13.12 -8.85
CA VAL A 65 -3.74 -12.19 -9.11
C VAL A 65 -4.05 -11.29 -10.29
N LEU A 66 -4.64 -11.83 -11.36
CA LEU A 66 -5.07 -11.05 -12.53
C LEU A 66 -6.16 -10.04 -12.16
N ALA A 67 -7.14 -10.45 -11.37
CA ALA A 67 -8.20 -9.57 -10.89
C ALA A 67 -7.64 -8.48 -9.97
N ALA A 68 -6.77 -8.83 -9.02
CA ALA A 68 -6.12 -7.91 -8.09
C ALA A 68 -5.24 -6.89 -8.83
N ALA A 69 -4.44 -7.34 -9.80
CA ALA A 69 -3.63 -6.47 -10.63
C ALA A 69 -4.48 -5.49 -11.43
N ARG A 70 -5.68 -5.91 -11.87
CA ARG A 70 -6.58 -5.08 -12.67
C ARG A 70 -7.37 -4.07 -11.83
N SER A 71 -7.84 -4.47 -10.65
CA SER A 71 -8.74 -3.69 -9.79
C SER A 71 -8.01 -2.94 -8.66
N GLY A 72 -6.74 -3.27 -8.40
CA GLY A 72 -5.97 -2.68 -7.31
C GLY A 72 -5.98 -1.15 -7.28
N PRO A 73 -5.69 -0.45 -8.39
CA PRO A 73 -5.73 1.02 -8.42
C PRO A 73 -7.11 1.58 -8.08
N SER A 74 -8.16 0.99 -8.64
CA SER A 74 -9.54 1.41 -8.36
C SER A 74 -9.96 1.12 -6.91
N ILE A 75 -9.46 0.04 -6.32
CA ILE A 75 -9.70 -0.27 -4.91
C ILE A 75 -9.01 0.77 -4.03
N ALA A 76 -7.75 1.10 -4.30
CA ALA A 76 -7.01 2.10 -3.55
C ALA A 76 -7.69 3.48 -3.59
N LEU A 77 -8.09 3.94 -4.79
CA LEU A 77 -8.79 5.21 -4.97
C LEU A 77 -10.15 5.23 -4.25
N ARG A 78 -10.93 4.14 -4.31
CA ARG A 78 -12.22 4.05 -3.61
C ARG A 78 -12.05 4.01 -2.09
N ALA A 79 -11.07 3.27 -1.58
CA ALA A 79 -10.78 3.19 -0.16
C ALA A 79 -10.37 4.56 0.41
N ALA A 80 -9.62 5.34 -0.37
CA ALA A 80 -9.27 6.72 -0.04
C ALA A 80 -10.40 7.72 -0.34
N LYS A 81 -11.55 7.30 -0.87
CA LYS A 81 -12.63 8.20 -1.35
C LYS A 81 -12.13 9.27 -2.33
N ALA A 82 -11.11 8.93 -3.09
CA ALA A 82 -10.49 9.82 -4.06
C ALA A 82 -11.43 10.03 -5.26
N ARG A 83 -11.66 11.29 -5.64
CA ARG A 83 -12.41 11.66 -6.85
C ARG A 83 -11.46 12.23 -7.90
N GLU A 84 -11.67 11.88 -9.15
CA GLU A 84 -10.94 12.50 -10.26
C GLU A 84 -11.26 14.00 -10.28
N VAL A 85 -10.24 14.83 -10.42
CA VAL A 85 -10.38 16.28 -10.46
C VAL A 85 -10.04 16.79 -11.85
N THR A 86 -10.93 17.62 -12.40
CA THR A 86 -10.74 18.19 -13.75
C THR A 86 -9.86 19.45 -13.70
N ARG A 87 -9.37 19.85 -14.87
CA ARG A 87 -8.58 21.08 -14.98
C ARG A 87 -9.39 22.33 -14.65
N GLU A 88 -10.69 22.31 -14.92
CA GLU A 88 -11.60 23.41 -14.63
C GLU A 88 -11.83 23.55 -13.11
N GLU A 89 -11.85 22.44 -12.38
CA GLU A 89 -12.02 22.42 -10.91
C GLU A 89 -10.74 22.83 -10.16
N ALA A 90 -9.55 22.46 -10.67
CA ALA A 90 -8.30 22.76 -10.00
C ALA A 90 -7.19 23.12 -11.01
N PRO A 91 -7.30 24.27 -11.69
CA PRO A 91 -6.37 24.66 -12.75
C PRO A 91 -4.94 24.80 -12.26
N GLU A 92 -4.71 25.32 -11.07
CA GLU A 92 -3.36 25.50 -10.53
C GLU A 92 -2.70 24.15 -10.18
N LEU A 93 -3.44 23.22 -9.60
CA LEU A 93 -2.94 21.88 -9.32
C LEU A 93 -2.55 21.16 -10.62
N HIS A 94 -3.40 21.25 -11.64
CA HIS A 94 -3.09 20.68 -12.96
C HIS A 94 -1.86 21.32 -13.61
N ASN A 95 -1.73 22.65 -13.53
CA ASN A 95 -0.56 23.35 -14.07
C ASN A 95 0.72 22.92 -13.35
N LEU A 96 0.67 22.81 -12.03
CA LEU A 96 1.79 22.37 -11.20
C LEU A 96 2.18 20.92 -11.52
N PHE A 97 1.18 20.05 -11.69
CA PHE A 97 1.40 18.67 -12.07
C PHE A 97 1.96 18.52 -13.49
N ASP A 98 1.50 19.36 -14.42
CA ASP A 98 2.06 19.42 -15.77
C ASP A 98 3.53 19.82 -15.76
N GLU A 99 3.94 20.79 -14.93
CA GLU A 99 5.34 21.15 -14.75
C GLU A 99 6.19 19.96 -14.30
N VAL A 100 5.66 19.18 -13.34
CA VAL A 100 6.31 17.95 -12.87
C VAL A 100 6.41 16.90 -13.97
N CYS A 101 5.32 16.66 -14.71
CA CYS A 101 5.31 15.70 -15.81
C CYS A 101 6.32 16.09 -16.91
N VAL A 102 6.42 17.37 -17.25
CA VAL A 102 7.41 17.86 -18.23
C VAL A 102 8.83 17.66 -17.70
N ALA A 103 9.10 18.01 -16.45
CA ALA A 103 10.40 17.77 -15.80
C ALA A 103 10.77 16.27 -15.80
N ALA A 104 9.79 15.41 -15.61
CA ALA A 104 9.93 13.95 -15.65
C ALA A 104 10.04 13.36 -17.07
N GLY A 105 9.97 14.17 -18.13
CA GLY A 105 10.02 13.72 -19.52
C GLY A 105 8.75 12.99 -19.98
N ILE A 106 7.63 13.14 -19.27
CA ILE A 106 6.35 12.53 -19.61
C ILE A 106 5.66 13.41 -20.66
N MET A 107 5.86 13.06 -21.94
CA MET A 107 5.39 13.85 -23.10
C MET A 107 4.08 13.35 -23.71
N GLY A 108 3.57 12.20 -23.25
CA GLY A 108 2.36 11.54 -23.79
C GLY A 108 1.22 11.50 -22.78
N THR A 109 0.67 10.32 -22.58
CA THR A 109 -0.37 10.08 -21.57
C THR A 109 0.19 10.33 -20.17
N LYS A 110 -0.45 11.25 -19.48
CA LYS A 110 -0.07 11.64 -18.12
C LYS A 110 -0.87 10.85 -17.08
N PRO A 111 -0.34 10.65 -15.89
CA PRO A 111 -1.12 10.16 -14.77
C PRO A 111 -2.33 11.06 -14.51
N LYS A 112 -3.43 10.47 -14.07
CA LYS A 112 -4.63 11.23 -13.71
C LYS A 112 -4.52 11.77 -12.29
N LEU A 113 -5.06 12.98 -12.07
CA LEU A 113 -5.11 13.60 -10.76
C LEU A 113 -6.43 13.30 -10.04
N TYR A 114 -6.29 12.99 -8.76
CA TYR A 114 -7.41 12.74 -7.85
C TYR A 114 -7.28 13.64 -6.62
N LEU A 115 -8.41 14.00 -6.06
CA LEU A 115 -8.52 14.77 -4.82
C LEU A 115 -9.20 13.92 -3.76
N VAL A 116 -8.64 13.96 -2.55
CA VAL A 116 -9.22 13.37 -1.34
C VAL A 116 -9.62 14.50 -0.40
N ASP A 117 -10.88 14.54 0.00
CA ASP A 117 -11.36 15.55 0.95
C ASP A 117 -10.99 15.17 2.39
N ASP A 118 -9.73 15.42 2.72
CA ASP A 118 -9.17 15.14 4.05
C ASP A 118 -8.23 16.27 4.49
N PRO A 119 -8.34 16.75 5.75
CA PRO A 119 -7.51 17.83 6.27
C PRO A 119 -6.06 17.44 6.54
N ALA A 120 -5.72 16.15 6.65
CA ALA A 120 -4.34 15.72 6.83
C ALA A 120 -3.52 15.96 5.55
N PRO A 121 -2.29 16.50 5.64
CA PRO A 121 -1.45 16.73 4.47
C PRO A 121 -0.86 15.40 3.97
N ASN A 122 -1.40 14.83 2.91
CA ASN A 122 -0.92 13.57 2.37
C ASN A 122 -1.13 13.41 0.86
N ALA A 123 -0.42 12.47 0.25
CA ALA A 123 -0.55 12.11 -1.16
C ALA A 123 -0.25 10.62 -1.36
N PHE A 124 -0.63 10.06 -2.51
CA PHE A 124 -0.16 8.75 -2.95
C PHE A 124 -0.28 8.57 -4.46
N ALA A 125 0.58 7.71 -5.01
CA ALA A 125 0.47 7.23 -6.37
C ALA A 125 0.01 5.77 -6.40
N THR A 126 -0.81 5.42 -7.39
CA THR A 126 -1.24 4.06 -7.66
C THR A 126 -1.39 3.82 -9.15
N GLY A 127 -1.31 2.56 -9.58
CA GLY A 127 -1.40 2.24 -11.00
C GLY A 127 -0.75 0.92 -11.38
N ARG A 128 -0.76 0.65 -12.69
CA ARG A 128 -0.16 -0.57 -13.28
C ARG A 128 0.98 -0.26 -14.25
N SER A 129 0.93 0.92 -14.83
CA SER A 129 1.93 1.44 -15.78
C SER A 129 1.85 2.97 -15.77
N LEU A 130 2.72 3.63 -16.49
CA LEU A 130 2.67 5.10 -16.64
C LEU A 130 1.31 5.56 -17.22
N GLU A 131 0.81 4.84 -18.23
CA GLU A 131 -0.44 5.19 -18.93
C GLU A 131 -1.69 4.93 -18.06
N ASP A 132 -1.57 4.02 -17.09
CA ASP A 132 -2.62 3.66 -16.15
C ASP A 132 -2.16 3.95 -14.73
N SER A 133 -1.78 5.18 -14.51
CA SER A 133 -1.34 5.67 -13.20
C SER A 133 -2.17 6.86 -12.74
N HIS A 134 -2.27 7.00 -11.44
CA HIS A 134 -3.09 7.98 -10.75
C HIS A 134 -2.31 8.56 -9.58
N VAL A 135 -2.39 9.86 -9.41
CA VAL A 135 -1.82 10.58 -8.26
C VAL A 135 -2.98 11.20 -7.49
N ALA A 136 -3.12 10.86 -6.24
CA ALA A 136 -4.12 11.42 -5.35
C ALA A 136 -3.46 12.33 -4.32
N VAL A 137 -4.06 13.50 -4.08
CA VAL A 137 -3.62 14.47 -3.08
C VAL A 137 -4.77 14.84 -2.17
N THR A 138 -4.49 15.12 -0.91
CA THR A 138 -5.51 15.58 0.03
C THR A 138 -5.72 17.09 -0.08
N THR A 139 -6.91 17.55 0.30
CA THR A 139 -7.20 18.98 0.46
C THR A 139 -6.23 19.61 1.46
N GLY A 140 -5.93 18.91 2.56
CA GLY A 140 -4.98 19.35 3.57
C GLY A 140 -3.56 19.55 3.04
N LEU A 141 -3.08 18.71 2.13
CA LEU A 141 -1.78 18.88 1.50
C LEU A 141 -1.72 20.17 0.68
N ILE A 142 -2.72 20.41 -0.15
CA ILE A 142 -2.78 21.60 -1.01
C ILE A 142 -2.92 22.88 -0.16
N GLU A 143 -3.64 22.81 0.96
CA GLU A 143 -3.86 23.93 1.85
C GLU A 143 -2.63 24.36 2.64
N ARG A 144 -1.78 23.40 2.98
CA ARG A 144 -0.63 23.66 3.86
C ARG A 144 0.68 23.90 3.14
N LEU A 145 0.86 23.28 1.98
CA LEU A 145 2.13 23.37 1.28
C LEU A 145 2.17 24.56 0.31
N PRO A 146 3.18 25.42 0.41
CA PRO A 146 3.48 26.39 -0.64
C PRO A 146 3.73 25.69 -1.98
N ARG A 147 3.53 26.41 -3.08
CA ARG A 147 3.63 25.91 -4.45
C ARG A 147 4.87 25.03 -4.70
N TYR A 148 6.05 25.45 -4.27
CA TYR A 148 7.30 24.72 -4.51
C TYR A 148 7.38 23.42 -3.70
N GLU A 149 6.86 23.41 -2.47
CA GLU A 149 6.81 22.24 -1.62
C GLU A 149 5.78 21.21 -2.16
N LEU A 150 4.59 21.69 -2.57
CA LEU A 150 3.58 20.82 -3.21
C LEU A 150 4.13 20.21 -4.51
N ARG A 151 4.85 20.99 -5.31
CA ARG A 151 5.53 20.50 -6.51
C ARG A 151 6.54 19.40 -6.20
N ALA A 152 7.27 19.52 -5.09
CA ALA A 152 8.23 18.49 -4.67
C ALA A 152 7.54 17.19 -4.26
N VAL A 153 6.40 17.24 -3.55
CA VAL A 153 5.61 16.05 -3.22
C VAL A 153 5.04 15.42 -4.49
N LEU A 154 4.49 16.20 -5.41
CA LEU A 154 3.99 15.67 -6.69
C LEU A 154 5.11 15.01 -7.51
N ALA A 155 6.32 15.56 -7.48
CA ALA A 155 7.48 14.98 -8.14
C ALA A 155 7.92 13.66 -7.48
N HIS A 156 7.78 13.54 -6.17
CA HIS A 156 8.01 12.29 -5.43
C HIS A 156 7.01 11.21 -5.87
N GLU A 157 5.73 11.54 -5.97
CA GLU A 157 4.71 10.59 -6.45
C GLU A 157 4.97 10.17 -7.91
N VAL A 158 5.37 11.11 -8.76
CA VAL A 158 5.77 10.81 -10.14
C VAL A 158 7.04 9.96 -10.19
N ALA A 159 7.98 10.15 -9.27
CA ALA A 159 9.17 9.31 -9.17
C ALA A 159 8.82 7.84 -8.88
N HIS A 160 7.85 7.56 -8.02
CA HIS A 160 7.35 6.20 -7.81
C HIS A 160 6.76 5.58 -9.09
N ILE A 161 6.07 6.38 -9.90
CA ILE A 161 5.56 5.93 -11.21
C ILE A 161 6.71 5.58 -12.16
N LEU A 162 7.69 6.45 -12.30
CA LEU A 162 8.86 6.26 -13.15
C LEU A 162 9.71 5.07 -12.74
N ASN A 163 9.81 4.81 -11.43
CA ASN A 163 10.57 3.70 -10.85
C ASN A 163 9.84 2.35 -10.93
N ASP A 164 8.60 2.30 -11.46
CA ASP A 164 7.74 1.11 -11.50
C ASP A 164 7.36 0.59 -10.09
N ASP A 165 7.44 1.44 -9.06
CA ASP A 165 7.14 1.11 -7.67
C ASP A 165 5.64 0.89 -7.47
N ILE A 166 4.80 1.70 -8.12
CA ILE A 166 3.34 1.67 -8.00
C ILE A 166 2.76 0.29 -8.27
N ARG A 167 3.31 -0.43 -9.25
CA ARG A 167 2.86 -1.78 -9.62
C ARG A 167 3.11 -2.77 -8.49
N THR A 168 4.30 -2.72 -7.90
CA THR A 168 4.69 -3.63 -6.81
C THR A 168 3.85 -3.37 -5.56
N VAL A 169 3.68 -2.10 -5.19
CA VAL A 169 2.90 -1.71 -4.01
C VAL A 169 1.42 -2.02 -4.21
N THR A 170 0.83 -1.66 -5.37
CA THR A 170 -0.56 -1.97 -5.70
C THR A 170 -0.85 -3.47 -5.61
N LEU A 171 0.05 -4.30 -6.16
CA LEU A 171 -0.09 -5.76 -6.10
C LEU A 171 0.03 -6.29 -4.66
N ALA A 172 0.95 -5.75 -3.87
CA ALA A 172 1.13 -6.14 -2.48
C ALA A 172 -0.11 -5.81 -1.63
N VAL A 173 -0.66 -4.62 -1.78
CA VAL A 173 -1.89 -4.19 -1.10
C VAL A 173 -3.07 -5.10 -1.51
N ALA A 174 -3.23 -5.38 -2.79
CA ALA A 174 -4.26 -6.29 -3.27
C ALA A 174 -4.09 -7.71 -2.71
N THR A 175 -2.84 -8.23 -2.66
CA THR A 175 -2.54 -9.54 -2.08
C THR A 175 -2.82 -9.58 -0.58
N ALA A 176 -2.41 -8.54 0.15
CA ALA A 176 -2.66 -8.44 1.58
C ALA A 176 -4.16 -8.32 1.88
N GLY A 177 -4.89 -7.56 1.10
CA GLY A 177 -6.35 -7.45 1.19
C GLY A 177 -7.04 -8.80 0.97
N LEU A 178 -6.58 -9.61 0.00
CA LEU A 178 -7.08 -10.97 -0.17
C LEU A 178 -6.84 -11.82 1.07
N VAL A 179 -5.60 -11.82 1.56
CA VAL A 179 -5.24 -12.63 2.71
C VAL A 179 -6.10 -12.24 3.92
N ALA A 180 -6.32 -10.94 4.12
CA ALA A 180 -7.20 -10.44 5.17
C ALA A 180 -8.66 -10.89 4.96
N LEU A 181 -9.19 -10.79 3.74
CA LEU A 181 -10.54 -11.25 3.40
C LEU A 181 -10.70 -12.75 3.65
N LEU A 182 -9.71 -13.55 3.24
CA LEU A 182 -9.72 -14.99 3.46
C LEU A 182 -9.68 -15.36 4.94
N ALA A 183 -8.87 -14.64 5.73
CA ALA A 183 -8.83 -14.80 7.18
C ALA A 183 -10.19 -14.45 7.81
N ASP A 184 -10.83 -13.35 7.40
CA ASP A 184 -12.16 -12.97 7.87
C ASP A 184 -13.24 -14.01 7.52
N VAL A 185 -13.26 -14.49 6.30
CA VAL A 185 -14.17 -15.56 5.85
C VAL A 185 -13.97 -16.82 6.69
N MET A 186 -12.73 -17.21 6.96
CA MET A 186 -12.43 -18.37 7.82
C MET A 186 -12.91 -18.17 9.25
N VAL A 187 -12.66 -17.01 9.84
CA VAL A 187 -13.14 -16.68 11.19
C VAL A 187 -14.67 -16.69 11.25
N ARG A 188 -15.36 -16.11 10.27
CA ARG A 188 -16.83 -16.15 10.18
C ARG A 188 -17.34 -17.57 10.03
N PHE A 189 -16.70 -18.40 9.21
CA PHE A 189 -17.06 -19.82 9.06
C PHE A 189 -16.88 -20.57 10.38
N MET A 190 -15.83 -20.31 11.15
CA MET A 190 -15.64 -20.87 12.49
C MET A 190 -16.76 -20.45 13.45
N ILE A 191 -17.12 -19.17 13.48
CA ILE A 191 -18.14 -18.63 14.39
C ILE A 191 -19.53 -19.19 14.01
N LEU A 192 -19.89 -19.15 12.72
CA LEU A 192 -21.20 -19.61 12.23
C LEU A 192 -21.32 -21.13 12.22
N GLY A 193 -20.26 -21.86 11.90
CA GLY A 193 -20.24 -23.33 11.90
C GLY A 193 -20.15 -23.95 13.28
N GLY A 194 -19.52 -23.23 14.26
CA GLY A 194 -19.42 -23.65 15.66
C GLY A 194 -20.69 -23.37 16.48
N GLY A 195 -21.49 -22.38 16.09
CA GLY A 195 -22.69 -21.96 16.83
C GLY A 195 -23.96 -22.78 16.58
N GLY A 196 -23.97 -23.64 15.59
CA GLY A 196 -25.19 -24.32 15.14
C GLY A 196 -25.58 -25.62 15.83
N ARG A 197 -24.92 -26.10 16.89
CA ARG A 197 -25.25 -27.36 17.59
C ARG A 197 -25.21 -27.32 19.11
N GLY A 198 -25.62 -26.21 19.67
CA GLY A 198 -25.97 -26.08 21.08
C GLY A 198 -27.47 -26.36 21.36
N GLY A 199 -28.11 -27.24 20.58
CA GLY A 199 -29.46 -27.70 20.84
C GLY A 199 -29.41 -28.82 21.88
N ARG A 200 -29.96 -28.53 23.07
CA ARG A 200 -30.29 -29.54 24.10
C ARG A 200 -30.87 -30.81 23.47
N SER A 201 -30.15 -31.91 23.50
CA SER A 201 -30.72 -33.23 23.40
C SER A 201 -30.35 -34.00 24.66
N SER A 202 -31.32 -34.07 25.54
CA SER A 202 -31.45 -35.01 26.63
C SER A 202 -31.45 -36.44 26.08
N GLY A 203 -30.57 -37.30 26.59
CA GLY A 203 -30.75 -38.74 26.74
C GLY A 203 -30.75 -39.54 25.45
N GLY A 204 -29.64 -40.22 25.17
CA GLY A 204 -29.61 -41.29 24.16
C GLY A 204 -28.19 -41.88 24.07
N ARG A 205 -28.02 -43.07 24.71
CA ARG A 205 -26.84 -43.93 24.55
C ARG A 205 -26.83 -44.49 23.13
N GLY A 206 -25.79 -44.26 22.39
CA GLY A 206 -25.52 -45.06 21.20
C GLY A 206 -24.78 -44.37 20.08
N GLY A 207 -23.52 -44.71 19.85
CA GLY A 207 -22.95 -44.82 18.49
C GLY A 207 -22.30 -43.62 17.86
N GLY A 208 -20.98 -43.62 17.82
CA GLY A 208 -20.20 -43.42 16.60
C GLY A 208 -19.90 -42.03 16.07
N GLY A 209 -18.74 -41.48 16.37
CA GLY A 209 -17.78 -41.10 15.32
C GLY A 209 -18.04 -39.93 14.39
N GLY A 210 -18.79 -38.87 14.74
CA GLY A 210 -19.01 -37.74 13.79
C GLY A 210 -18.55 -36.36 14.22
N GLY A 211 -18.16 -36.16 15.48
CA GLY A 211 -17.82 -34.84 16.03
C GLY A 211 -16.37 -34.40 15.85
N GLY A 212 -15.44 -35.33 15.71
CA GLY A 212 -14.02 -35.07 15.67
C GLY A 212 -13.54 -34.37 14.40
N GLY A 213 -14.15 -34.67 13.27
CA GLY A 213 -13.75 -34.11 11.97
C GLY A 213 -14.05 -32.61 11.84
N ALA A 214 -15.24 -32.19 12.28
CA ALA A 214 -15.60 -30.77 12.24
C ALA A 214 -14.75 -29.95 13.20
N GLN A 215 -14.44 -30.47 14.38
CA GLN A 215 -13.60 -29.78 15.38
C GLN A 215 -12.15 -29.71 14.91
N ALA A 216 -11.60 -30.74 14.27
CA ALA A 216 -10.29 -30.72 13.65
C ALA A 216 -10.22 -29.72 12.49
N LEU A 217 -11.25 -29.62 11.68
CA LEU A 217 -11.39 -28.64 10.63
C LEU A 217 -11.34 -27.22 11.20
N PHE A 218 -12.13 -26.91 12.23
CA PHE A 218 -12.14 -25.57 12.84
C PHE A 218 -10.78 -25.22 13.43
N LEU A 219 -10.10 -26.13 14.08
CA LEU A 219 -8.74 -25.95 14.57
C LEU A 219 -7.76 -25.65 13.43
N LEU A 220 -7.82 -26.41 12.35
CA LEU A 220 -6.94 -26.23 11.18
C LEU A 220 -7.18 -24.87 10.51
N LEU A 221 -8.42 -24.47 10.32
CA LEU A 221 -8.80 -23.18 9.76
C LEU A 221 -8.34 -22.02 10.68
N GLY A 222 -8.46 -22.19 12.01
CA GLY A 222 -7.98 -21.20 12.98
C GLY A 222 -6.46 -21.02 12.96
N VAL A 223 -5.72 -22.14 12.95
CA VAL A 223 -4.25 -22.12 12.82
C VAL A 223 -3.85 -21.47 11.50
N PHE A 224 -4.54 -21.77 10.41
CA PHE A 224 -4.25 -21.21 9.11
C PHE A 224 -4.53 -19.70 9.07
N ALA A 225 -5.64 -19.22 9.62
CA ALA A 225 -5.95 -17.80 9.75
C ALA A 225 -4.89 -17.07 10.59
N MET A 226 -4.39 -17.70 11.66
CA MET A 226 -3.33 -17.18 12.51
C MET A 226 -1.98 -17.02 11.76
N ILE A 227 -1.69 -17.90 10.80
CA ILE A 227 -0.49 -17.84 9.96
C ILE A 227 -0.64 -16.81 8.84
N LEU A 228 -1.85 -16.65 8.28
CA LEU A 228 -2.10 -15.75 7.16
C LEU A 228 -1.93 -14.26 7.54
N ALA A 229 -2.38 -13.84 8.71
CA ALA A 229 -2.28 -12.44 9.12
C ALA A 229 -0.82 -11.90 9.17
N PRO A 230 0.16 -12.58 9.81
CA PRO A 230 1.55 -12.16 9.75
C PRO A 230 2.16 -12.27 8.34
N LEU A 231 1.67 -13.20 7.51
CA LEU A 231 2.13 -13.34 6.13
C LEU A 231 1.69 -12.15 5.27
N ALA A 232 0.46 -11.65 5.43
CA ALA A 232 -0.01 -10.43 4.78
C ALA A 232 0.88 -9.23 5.14
N ALA A 233 1.20 -9.06 6.41
CA ALA A 233 2.10 -8.01 6.88
C ALA A 233 3.51 -8.14 6.28
N GLN A 234 4.03 -9.36 6.11
CA GLN A 234 5.31 -9.60 5.45
C GLN A 234 5.27 -9.22 3.96
N VAL A 235 4.20 -9.57 3.26
CA VAL A 235 4.02 -9.22 1.83
C VAL A 235 4.07 -7.71 1.63
N ILE A 236 3.38 -6.96 2.47
CA ILE A 236 3.40 -5.48 2.43
C ILE A 236 4.83 -4.95 2.70
N ARG A 237 5.53 -5.49 3.70
CA ARG A 237 6.91 -5.07 4.00
C ARG A 237 7.88 -5.31 2.85
N PHE A 238 7.73 -6.40 2.11
CA PHE A 238 8.55 -6.65 0.92
C PHE A 238 8.25 -5.68 -0.22
N ALA A 239 7.01 -5.20 -0.29
CA ALA A 239 6.60 -4.25 -1.32
C ALA A 239 7.07 -2.83 -1.01
N VAL A 240 7.08 -2.43 0.25
CA VAL A 240 7.54 -1.10 0.68
C VAL A 240 8.98 -1.21 1.18
N SER A 241 9.92 -0.64 0.42
CA SER A 241 11.34 -0.64 0.74
C SER A 241 11.81 0.77 1.07
N ARG A 242 12.48 0.96 2.20
CA ARG A 242 13.10 2.25 2.58
C ARG A 242 14.00 2.80 1.47
N GLN A 243 14.68 1.94 0.72
CA GLN A 243 15.54 2.35 -0.38
C GLN A 243 14.75 3.00 -1.53
N ARG A 244 13.49 2.58 -1.74
CA ARG A 244 12.61 3.19 -2.76
C ARG A 244 12.20 4.59 -2.38
N GLU A 245 11.88 4.82 -1.09
CA GLU A 245 11.58 6.16 -0.58
C GLU A 245 12.77 7.11 -0.78
N TYR A 246 13.96 6.67 -0.39
CA TYR A 246 15.16 7.47 -0.59
C TYR A 246 15.46 7.74 -2.07
N LEU A 247 15.16 6.77 -2.94
CA LEU A 247 15.29 6.97 -4.37
C LEU A 247 14.25 7.94 -4.92
N ALA A 248 12.99 7.83 -4.49
CA ALA A 248 11.93 8.73 -4.91
C ALA A 248 12.22 10.16 -4.47
N ASP A 249 12.69 10.36 -3.23
CA ASP A 249 13.14 11.66 -2.72
C ASP A 249 14.28 12.24 -3.56
N ALA A 250 15.30 11.44 -3.83
CA ALA A 250 16.44 11.86 -4.64
C ALA A 250 16.04 12.16 -6.09
N THR A 251 15.17 11.33 -6.66
CA THR A 251 14.65 11.52 -8.03
C THR A 251 13.82 12.79 -8.11
N ALA A 252 12.93 13.06 -7.14
CA ALA A 252 12.14 14.27 -7.09
C ALA A 252 13.02 15.53 -7.00
N ALA A 253 14.02 15.48 -6.12
CA ALA A 253 14.98 16.58 -5.97
C ALA A 253 15.78 16.84 -7.25
N ASP A 254 16.20 15.80 -7.96
CA ASP A 254 16.94 15.88 -9.23
C ASP A 254 16.05 16.38 -10.38
N LEU A 255 14.86 15.86 -10.53
CA LEU A 255 13.88 16.28 -11.53
C LEU A 255 13.60 17.78 -11.46
N LEU A 256 13.43 18.29 -10.26
CA LEU A 256 13.11 19.70 -10.03
C LEU A 256 14.35 20.59 -9.87
N ARG A 257 15.53 19.99 -9.70
CA ARG A 257 16.78 20.69 -9.31
C ARG A 257 16.60 21.56 -8.06
N ASP A 258 15.74 21.10 -7.16
CA ASP A 258 15.33 21.82 -5.96
C ASP A 258 15.17 20.88 -4.75
N PRO A 259 16.30 20.39 -4.20
CA PRO A 259 16.27 19.53 -3.03
C PRO A 259 15.75 20.23 -1.77
N GLN A 260 15.87 21.57 -1.69
CA GLN A 260 15.41 22.32 -0.53
C GLN A 260 13.89 22.30 -0.39
N SER A 261 13.15 22.41 -1.48
CA SER A 261 11.69 22.33 -1.47
C SER A 261 11.21 20.97 -0.99
N MET A 262 11.91 19.87 -1.34
CA MET A 262 11.59 18.54 -0.84
C MET A 262 11.84 18.42 0.67
N VAL A 263 12.95 18.93 1.16
CA VAL A 263 13.24 18.96 2.60
C VAL A 263 12.23 19.81 3.38
N ASN A 264 11.84 20.95 2.84
CA ASN A 264 10.84 21.81 3.46
C ASN A 264 9.46 21.13 3.50
N ALA A 265 9.03 20.47 2.42
CA ALA A 265 7.79 19.71 2.36
C ALA A 265 7.77 18.62 3.44
N LEU A 266 8.82 17.79 3.52
CA LEU A 266 8.96 16.75 4.53
C LEU A 266 8.86 17.32 5.95
N ARG A 267 9.61 18.38 6.25
CA ARG A 267 9.60 19.03 7.58
C ARG A 267 8.24 19.63 7.92
N ARG A 268 7.54 20.18 6.95
CA ARG A 268 6.22 20.77 7.15
C ARG A 268 5.19 19.67 7.45
N ILE A 269 5.22 18.56 6.70
CA ILE A 269 4.36 17.40 6.93
C ILE A 269 4.64 16.80 8.32
N ASP A 270 5.91 16.60 8.70
CA ASP A 270 6.31 16.09 10.02
C ASP A 270 5.83 16.97 11.19
N SER A 271 5.73 18.29 10.96
CA SER A 271 5.23 19.24 11.97
C SER A 271 3.71 19.32 12.07
N ASP A 272 2.98 18.69 11.14
CA ASP A 272 1.52 18.68 11.13
C ASP A 272 1.02 17.38 11.80
N HIS A 273 0.30 17.52 12.89
CA HIS A 273 -0.22 16.39 13.67
C HIS A 273 -1.67 16.04 13.30
N THR A 274 -2.15 16.49 12.15
CA THR A 274 -3.50 16.18 11.68
C THR A 274 -3.53 14.77 11.10
N SER A 275 -4.25 13.86 11.75
CA SER A 275 -4.44 12.49 11.27
C SER A 275 -5.50 12.43 10.16
N LEU A 276 -5.33 11.51 9.21
CA LEU A 276 -6.37 11.20 8.24
C LEU A 276 -7.67 10.79 8.94
N ARG A 277 -8.79 11.36 8.51
CA ARG A 277 -10.11 11.10 9.10
C ARG A 277 -10.59 9.68 8.87
N GLU A 278 -10.36 9.18 7.68
CA GLU A 278 -10.76 7.84 7.29
C GLU A 278 -9.68 7.22 6.41
N PHE A 279 -9.16 6.08 6.83
CA PHE A 279 -8.27 5.26 6.00
C PHE A 279 -8.52 3.78 6.30
N GLU A 280 -8.44 2.97 5.27
CA GLU A 280 -8.39 1.53 5.45
C GLU A 280 -6.96 1.10 5.76
N VAL A 281 -6.79 0.25 6.76
CA VAL A 281 -5.46 -0.29 7.16
C VAL A 281 -4.72 -0.90 5.97
N ALA A 282 -5.46 -1.47 5.02
CA ALA A 282 -4.88 -2.06 3.81
C ALA A 282 -4.26 -1.02 2.86
N THR A 283 -4.68 0.25 2.92
CA THR A 283 -4.18 1.32 2.06
C THR A 283 -3.22 2.28 2.77
N ALA A 284 -3.05 2.12 4.08
CA ALA A 284 -2.17 2.97 4.89
C ALA A 284 -0.74 3.09 4.30
N HIS A 285 -0.26 2.01 3.70
CA HIS A 285 1.09 1.91 3.11
C HIS A 285 1.24 2.56 1.73
N LEU A 286 0.16 3.11 1.16
CA LEU A 286 0.21 3.85 -0.10
C LEU A 286 0.52 5.32 0.11
N TRP A 287 0.24 5.86 1.29
CA TRP A 287 0.33 7.27 1.59
C TRP A 287 1.78 7.74 1.77
N PHE A 288 2.06 8.96 1.36
CA PHE A 288 3.36 9.62 1.50
C PHE A 288 3.86 9.63 2.94
N GLU A 289 2.93 9.81 3.89
CA GLU A 289 3.16 9.65 5.33
C GLU A 289 2.19 8.60 5.89
N GLU A 290 2.71 7.69 6.71
CA GLU A 290 1.91 6.63 7.30
C GLU A 290 0.90 7.20 8.32
N PRO A 291 -0.43 6.96 8.16
CA PRO A 291 -1.48 7.65 8.93
C PRO A 291 -1.41 7.48 10.46
N ASN A 292 -0.64 6.55 10.94
CA ASN A 292 -0.54 6.20 12.37
C ASN A 292 0.70 6.79 13.08
N ASP A 293 1.53 7.59 12.42
CA ASP A 293 2.80 8.07 12.99
C ASP A 293 2.65 9.34 13.84
N THR A 294 1.44 9.89 13.95
CA THR A 294 1.18 11.22 14.51
C THR A 294 0.88 11.27 16.00
N ASP A 295 0.82 10.13 16.74
CA ASP A 295 0.53 10.15 18.17
C ASP A 295 1.78 9.82 19.03
N PRO A 296 2.44 10.83 19.63
CA PRO A 296 3.62 10.63 20.46
C PRO A 296 3.34 9.95 21.82
N ASP A 297 2.08 9.82 22.24
CA ASP A 297 1.73 9.43 23.61
C ASP A 297 1.44 7.93 23.82
N HIS A 298 1.48 7.12 22.76
CA HIS A 298 1.23 5.67 22.86
C HIS A 298 2.50 4.84 23.15
N GLY A 299 3.24 5.20 24.14
CA GLY A 299 4.27 4.45 24.87
C GLY A 299 4.87 3.21 24.18
N ARG A 300 4.58 2.00 24.66
CA ARG A 300 5.10 0.74 24.12
C ARG A 300 4.46 0.33 22.78
N ALA A 301 3.21 0.70 22.56
CA ALA A 301 2.49 0.39 21.32
C ALA A 301 3.04 1.20 20.13
N ALA A 302 3.31 2.50 20.32
CA ALA A 302 3.95 3.35 19.30
C ALA A 302 5.38 2.88 18.97
N LYS A 303 6.15 2.45 19.98
CA LYS A 303 7.50 1.91 19.78
C LYS A 303 7.48 0.58 19.03
N MET A 304 6.40 -0.19 19.17
CA MET A 304 6.18 -1.43 18.45
C MET A 304 5.67 -1.14 17.02
N ALA A 305 4.78 -0.17 16.84
CA ALA A 305 4.32 0.31 15.53
C ALA A 305 5.49 0.84 14.68
N ARG A 306 6.39 1.64 15.26
CA ARG A 306 7.62 2.11 14.57
C ARG A 306 8.55 0.99 14.09
N ARG A 307 8.59 -0.14 14.78
CA ARG A 307 9.33 -1.34 14.30
C ARG A 307 8.66 -1.99 13.11
N PHE A 308 7.37 -1.68 12.89
CA PHE A 308 6.57 -2.21 11.81
C PHE A 308 6.28 -1.16 10.73
N ALA A 309 6.70 0.11 10.94
CA ALA A 309 6.61 1.16 9.94
C ALA A 309 7.32 0.72 8.65
N THR A 310 6.61 0.86 7.56
CA THR A 310 7.07 0.45 6.22
C THR A 310 7.90 1.56 5.57
N HIS A 311 7.61 2.83 5.88
CA HIS A 311 8.35 3.99 5.42
C HIS A 311 9.48 4.37 6.39
N PRO A 312 10.60 4.93 5.90
CA PRO A 312 11.61 5.54 6.75
C PRO A 312 11.04 6.78 7.42
N SER A 313 11.53 7.12 8.61
CA SER A 313 11.10 8.35 9.28
C SER A 313 11.43 9.57 8.41
N ILE A 314 10.59 10.59 8.49
CA ILE A 314 10.81 11.86 7.77
C ILE A 314 12.18 12.44 8.11
N ARG A 315 12.62 12.32 9.35
CA ARG A 315 13.94 12.72 9.78
C ARG A 315 15.06 12.01 9.01
N GLU A 316 14.98 10.68 8.85
CA GLU A 316 15.96 9.91 8.06
C GLU A 316 15.95 10.34 6.59
N ARG A 317 14.78 10.62 6.01
CA ARG A 317 14.63 11.12 4.63
C ARG A 317 15.32 12.50 4.48
N VAL A 318 15.07 13.43 5.40
CA VAL A 318 15.69 14.76 5.41
C VAL A 318 17.21 14.67 5.56
N GLU A 319 17.71 13.89 6.51
CA GLU A 319 19.16 13.69 6.71
C GLU A 319 19.82 13.10 5.46
N ARG A 320 19.15 12.16 4.80
CA ARG A 320 19.64 11.53 3.56
C ARG A 320 19.70 12.52 2.41
N LEU A 321 18.65 13.30 2.18
CA LEU A 321 18.60 14.33 1.15
C LEU A 321 19.69 15.40 1.39
N ALA A 322 19.87 15.84 2.62
CA ALA A 322 20.91 16.79 2.99
C ALA A 322 22.31 16.23 2.73
N SER A 323 22.55 14.95 3.03
CA SER A 323 23.85 14.32 2.77
C SER A 323 24.18 14.19 1.28
N LEU A 324 23.17 13.95 0.42
CA LEU A 324 23.34 13.88 -1.03
C LEU A 324 23.54 15.24 -1.68
N ASN A 325 23.04 16.30 -1.04
CA ASN A 325 23.04 17.67 -1.55
C ASN A 325 23.82 18.61 -0.61
N ALA A 326 24.97 18.15 -0.10
CA ALA A 326 25.77 18.90 0.87
C ALA A 326 26.15 20.29 0.32
N GLY A 327 25.83 21.32 1.10
CA GLY A 327 26.08 22.74 0.76
C GLY A 327 24.92 23.44 0.05
N THR A 328 23.91 22.72 -0.45
CA THR A 328 22.72 23.33 -1.10
C THR A 328 21.46 23.22 -0.23
N VAL A 329 21.40 22.24 0.67
CA VAL A 329 20.27 22.00 1.56
C VAL A 329 20.56 22.49 2.97
N ARG A 330 19.62 23.25 3.51
CA ARG A 330 19.63 23.74 4.89
C ARG A 330 18.49 23.12 5.67
N THR A 331 18.82 22.24 6.60
CA THR A 331 17.84 21.51 7.43
C THR A 331 17.33 22.35 8.61
N ASP A 332 18.04 23.41 8.98
CA ASP A 332 17.78 24.35 10.07
C ASP A 332 17.08 25.64 9.62
N ALA A 333 16.96 25.87 8.31
CA ALA A 333 16.32 27.08 7.79
C ALA A 333 14.85 27.16 8.25
N PRO A 334 14.35 28.38 8.57
CA PRO A 334 12.93 28.57 8.87
C PRO A 334 12.08 28.13 7.65
N LEU A 335 10.96 27.47 7.91
CA LEU A 335 10.03 27.08 6.83
C LEU A 335 9.40 28.35 6.23
N PRO A 336 9.21 28.42 4.90
CA PRO A 336 8.43 29.48 4.27
C PRO A 336 7.02 29.55 4.88
N PRO A 337 6.37 30.72 4.88
CA PRO A 337 4.99 30.79 5.35
C PRO A 337 4.08 29.90 4.52
N PRO A 338 3.00 29.32 5.12
CA PRO A 338 2.01 28.59 4.36
C PRO A 338 1.30 29.50 3.36
N PRO A 339 0.72 28.97 2.28
CA PRO A 339 0.03 29.76 1.28
C PRO A 339 -1.14 30.53 1.90
N SER A 340 -1.34 31.77 1.47
CA SER A 340 -2.49 32.57 1.88
C SER A 340 -3.80 32.00 1.28
N PRO A 341 -4.96 32.20 1.93
CA PRO A 341 -6.23 31.68 1.44
C PRO A 341 -6.59 32.04 0.00
N GLY A 342 -6.04 33.15 -0.53
CA GLY A 342 -6.27 33.61 -1.91
C GLY A 342 -5.34 32.99 -2.96
N GLU A 343 -4.24 32.37 -2.55
CA GLU A 343 -3.27 31.71 -3.45
C GLU A 343 -3.63 30.24 -3.73
N ARG A 344 -4.74 29.77 -3.17
CA ARG A 344 -5.22 28.40 -3.29
C ARG A 344 -6.17 28.30 -4.46
N GLY A 345 -5.66 27.93 -5.63
CA GLY A 345 -6.40 27.92 -6.89
C GLY A 345 -7.39 26.77 -7.09
N TYR A 346 -8.05 26.29 -6.01
CA TYR A 346 -9.16 25.37 -6.13
C TYR A 346 -10.28 25.82 -5.19
N ARG A 347 -11.50 25.81 -5.68
CA ARG A 347 -12.75 26.01 -4.94
C ARG A 347 -13.63 24.78 -5.07
#